data_125ba28205d95da9f741923512617e30
#
_entry.id   125ba28205d95da9f741923512617e30
#
_cell.length_a   1.000
_cell.length_b   1.000
_cell.length_c   1.000
_cell.angle_alpha   90.00
_cell.angle_beta   90.00
_cell.angle_gamma   90.00
#
_symmetry.space_group_name_H-M   'P 1'
#
loop_
_entity.id
_entity.type
_entity.pdbx_description
1 polymer ?
#
loop_
_entity_poly.entity_id
_entity_poly.type
_entity_poly.pdbx_seq_one_letter_code
_entity_poly.pdbx_strand_id
1 'polypeptide(L)'
;MKRSLKFTLAIISGIIILLVVSVYISFNKGYGISVGRYLEVKDGTAMLIRGNSPISMHNRTKRDLVRSLDTGDKILVIHTGIAESYPAQTGVYAVLKISNGTINDIPQKVLNELIKLGWIELQE
;
A
#
# COMPACT_ATOMS: atom_id res chain seq x y z
N MET A 1 -2.84 -39.07 -24.04
CA MET A 1 -2.20 -37.73 -23.86
C MET A 1 -3.18 -36.57 -24.00
N LYS A 2 -4.07 -36.57 -24.99
CA LYS A 2 -5.03 -35.45 -25.16
C LYS A 2 -5.98 -35.27 -23.96
N ARG A 3 -6.37 -36.37 -23.28
CA ARG A 3 -7.23 -36.30 -22.08
C ARG A 3 -6.54 -35.63 -20.89
N SER A 4 -5.26 -35.94 -20.69
CA SER A 4 -4.45 -35.41 -19.61
C SER A 4 -4.26 -33.90 -19.76
N LEU A 5 -4.02 -33.43 -20.99
CA LEU A 5 -3.87 -31.99 -21.28
C LEU A 5 -5.18 -31.22 -21.07
N LYS A 6 -6.31 -31.74 -21.53
CA LYS A 6 -7.63 -31.12 -21.32
C LYS A 6 -7.99 -31.04 -19.84
N PHE A 7 -7.70 -32.09 -19.07
CA PHE A 7 -7.94 -32.10 -17.64
C PHE A 7 -7.09 -31.06 -16.90
N THR A 8 -5.81 -30.98 -17.28
CA THR A 8 -4.89 -29.99 -16.71
C THR A 8 -5.34 -28.55 -17.02
N LEU A 9 -5.76 -28.28 -18.25
CA LEU A 9 -6.28 -26.97 -18.65
C LEU A 9 -7.57 -26.62 -17.90
N ALA A 10 -8.45 -27.60 -17.68
CA ALA A 10 -9.67 -27.38 -16.90
C ALA A 10 -9.36 -27.00 -15.44
N ILE A 11 -8.38 -27.66 -14.82
CA ILE A 11 -7.94 -27.34 -13.45
C ILE A 11 -7.34 -25.95 -13.38
N ILE A 12 -6.47 -25.58 -14.31
CA ILE A 12 -5.83 -24.25 -14.36
C ILE A 12 -6.90 -23.18 -14.54
N SER A 13 -7.87 -23.39 -15.44
CA SER A 13 -8.97 -22.45 -15.65
C SER A 13 -9.81 -22.28 -14.38
N GLY A 14 -10.09 -23.36 -13.67
CA GLY A 14 -10.83 -23.31 -12.41
C GLY A 14 -10.09 -22.51 -11.34
N ILE A 15 -8.79 -22.69 -11.22
CA ILE A 15 -7.96 -21.94 -10.26
C ILE A 15 -7.96 -20.43 -10.60
N ILE A 16 -7.81 -20.09 -11.87
CA ILE A 16 -7.82 -18.68 -12.32
C ILE A 16 -9.19 -18.03 -12.00
N ILE A 17 -10.29 -18.73 -12.27
CA ILE A 17 -11.64 -18.22 -11.96
C ILE A 17 -11.78 -17.99 -10.46
N LEU A 18 -11.34 -18.92 -9.61
CA LEU A 18 -11.39 -18.76 -8.15
C LEU A 18 -10.58 -17.54 -7.68
N LEU A 19 -9.40 -17.33 -8.24
CA LEU A 19 -8.56 -16.18 -7.92
C LEU A 19 -9.26 -14.86 -8.31
N VAL A 20 -9.82 -14.78 -9.50
CA VAL A 20 -10.54 -13.59 -9.98
C VAL A 20 -11.75 -13.31 -9.10
N VAL A 21 -12.53 -14.32 -8.75
CA VAL A 21 -13.70 -14.16 -7.87
C VAL A 21 -13.26 -13.70 -6.48
N SER A 22 -12.18 -14.26 -5.93
CA SER A 22 -11.66 -13.86 -4.62
C SER A 22 -11.24 -12.40 -4.59
N VAL A 23 -10.54 -11.94 -5.63
CA VAL A 23 -10.13 -10.53 -5.75
C VAL A 23 -11.37 -9.62 -5.85
N TYR A 24 -12.33 -9.99 -6.68
CA TYR A 24 -13.59 -9.25 -6.85
C TYR A 24 -14.33 -9.09 -5.51
N ILE A 25 -14.48 -10.19 -4.76
CA ILE A 25 -15.14 -10.16 -3.45
C ILE A 25 -14.38 -9.27 -2.47
N SER A 26 -13.05 -9.34 -2.47
CA SER A 26 -12.20 -8.52 -1.59
C SER A 26 -12.39 -7.03 -1.87
N PHE A 27 -12.42 -6.61 -3.13
CA PHE A 27 -12.68 -5.22 -3.49
C PHE A 27 -14.09 -4.77 -3.06
N ASN A 28 -15.10 -5.61 -3.23
CA ASN A 28 -16.47 -5.29 -2.79
C ASN A 28 -16.59 -5.15 -1.27
N LYS A 29 -15.72 -5.78 -0.49
CA LYS A 29 -15.67 -5.64 0.97
C LYS A 29 -14.87 -4.43 1.44
N GLY A 30 -14.41 -3.57 0.53
CA GLY A 30 -13.67 -2.38 0.86
C GLY A 30 -12.16 -2.55 0.94
N TYR A 31 -11.63 -3.74 0.59
CA TYR A 31 -10.18 -3.93 0.47
C TYR A 31 -9.68 -3.34 -0.84
N GLY A 32 -8.47 -2.79 -0.81
CA GLY A 32 -7.86 -2.21 -1.99
C GLY A 32 -6.36 -2.44 -2.05
N ILE A 33 -5.80 -2.13 -3.21
CA ILE A 33 -4.36 -2.18 -3.46
C ILE A 33 -3.95 -0.79 -3.95
N SER A 34 -2.93 -0.22 -3.33
CA SER A 34 -2.38 1.08 -3.74
C SER A 34 -0.88 1.01 -3.85
N VAL A 35 -0.33 1.83 -4.74
CA VAL A 35 1.12 1.98 -4.93
C VAL A 35 1.48 3.44 -4.68
N GLY A 36 2.57 3.66 -3.96
CA GLY A 36 3.04 4.99 -3.68
C GLY A 36 4.40 4.98 -3.00
N ARG A 37 4.74 6.09 -2.37
CA ARG A 37 6.02 6.26 -1.66
C ARG A 37 5.82 6.11 -0.16
N TYR A 38 6.75 5.43 0.49
CA TYR A 38 6.77 5.30 1.94
C TYR A 38 7.32 6.57 2.58
N LEU A 39 6.69 7.03 3.64
CA LEU A 39 7.19 8.15 4.44
C LEU A 39 7.04 7.81 5.92
N GLU A 40 8.15 7.86 6.65
CA GLU A 40 8.13 7.77 8.11
C GLU A 40 8.04 9.20 8.68
N VAL A 41 7.07 9.43 9.57
CA VAL A 41 6.87 10.73 10.17
C VAL A 41 7.34 10.77 11.63
N LYS A 42 7.28 11.94 12.25
CA LYS A 42 7.90 12.30 13.52
C LYS A 42 7.65 11.31 14.68
N ASP A 43 6.48 10.74 14.78
CA ASP A 43 6.13 9.81 15.87
C ASP A 43 6.28 8.34 15.50
N GLY A 44 6.95 8.05 14.38
CA GLY A 44 7.10 6.70 13.87
C GLY A 44 5.90 6.22 13.07
N THR A 45 4.89 7.05 12.84
CA THR A 45 3.75 6.71 12.01
C THR A 45 4.19 6.49 10.57
N ALA A 46 3.73 5.41 9.96
CA ALA A 46 4.00 5.12 8.56
C ALA A 46 2.96 5.78 7.67
N MET A 47 3.39 6.39 6.59
CA MET A 47 2.51 7.00 5.59
C MET A 47 2.78 6.45 4.21
N LEU A 48 1.71 6.34 3.43
CA LEU A 48 1.75 6.07 2.00
C LEU A 48 1.45 7.38 1.26
N ILE A 49 2.38 7.81 0.43
CA ILE A 49 2.17 9.01 -0.41
C ILE A 49 1.76 8.52 -1.79
N ARG A 50 0.48 8.62 -2.07
CA ARG A 50 -0.10 8.23 -3.36
C ARG A 50 -0.34 9.48 -4.19
N GLY A 51 0.58 9.76 -5.13
CA GLY A 51 0.56 11.02 -5.86
C GLY A 51 0.76 12.20 -4.90
N ASN A 52 -0.22 13.07 -4.79
CA ASN A 52 -0.21 14.20 -3.87
C ASN A 52 -1.03 13.95 -2.60
N SER A 53 -1.42 12.70 -2.34
CA SER A 53 -2.30 12.34 -1.23
C SER A 53 -1.55 11.55 -0.17
N PRO A 54 -1.27 12.12 1.00
CA PRO A 54 -0.70 11.38 2.12
C PRO A 54 -1.79 10.56 2.82
N ILE A 55 -1.48 9.30 3.07
CA ILE A 55 -2.39 8.35 3.72
C ILE A 55 -1.67 7.75 4.93
N SER A 56 -2.20 7.97 6.11
CA SER A 56 -1.67 7.37 7.34
C SER A 56 -2.03 5.89 7.37
N MET A 57 -1.02 5.03 7.53
CA MET A 57 -1.18 3.58 7.52
C MET A 57 -1.23 3.04 8.94
N HIS A 58 -2.31 2.31 9.26
CA HIS A 58 -2.48 1.65 10.55
C HIS A 58 -2.32 0.15 10.37
N ASN A 59 -1.26 -0.41 10.93
CA ASN A 59 -0.97 -1.85 10.83
C ASN A 59 -2.06 -2.66 11.55
N ARG A 60 -2.77 -3.49 10.80
CA ARG A 60 -3.82 -4.39 11.31
C ARG A 60 -3.30 -5.79 11.61
N THR A 61 -1.99 -6.01 11.51
CA THR A 61 -1.37 -7.31 11.74
C THR A 61 -0.47 -7.27 12.97
N LYS A 62 0.03 -8.44 13.37
CA LYS A 62 1.03 -8.53 14.43
C LYS A 62 2.47 -8.45 13.92
N ARG A 63 2.63 -8.33 12.58
CA ARG A 63 3.94 -8.25 11.93
C ARG A 63 4.37 -6.80 11.82
N ASP A 64 5.66 -6.57 11.84
CA ASP A 64 6.23 -5.26 11.49
C ASP A 64 6.27 -5.16 9.96
N LEU A 65 5.31 -4.46 9.38
CA LEU A 65 5.15 -4.37 7.93
C LEU A 65 6.13 -3.40 7.27
N VAL A 66 6.78 -2.53 8.04
CA VAL A 66 7.60 -1.43 7.49
C VAL A 66 9.06 -1.50 7.94
N ARG A 67 9.47 -2.59 8.58
CA ARG A 67 10.79 -2.76 9.19
C ARG A 67 11.97 -2.51 8.24
N SER A 68 11.84 -2.90 7.00
CA SER A 68 12.93 -2.80 6.02
C SER A 68 12.77 -1.64 5.04
N LEU A 69 11.84 -0.70 5.33
CA LEU A 69 11.55 0.41 4.44
C LEU A 69 12.30 1.67 4.84
N ASP A 70 12.74 2.41 3.84
CA ASP A 70 13.31 3.75 3.99
C ASP A 70 12.38 4.77 3.34
N THR A 71 12.36 5.99 3.88
CA THR A 71 11.56 7.08 3.30
C THR A 71 11.89 7.26 1.83
N GLY A 72 10.85 7.31 1.01
CA GLY A 72 10.97 7.43 -0.45
C GLY A 72 10.84 6.12 -1.20
N ASP A 73 10.95 4.98 -0.52
CA ASP A 73 10.79 3.68 -1.17
C ASP A 73 9.44 3.56 -1.85
N LYS A 74 9.43 2.96 -3.04
CA LYS A 74 8.19 2.65 -3.75
C LYS A 74 7.63 1.36 -3.19
N ILE A 75 6.37 1.40 -2.74
CA ILE A 75 5.72 0.28 -2.09
C ILE A 75 4.34 0.01 -2.68
N LEU A 76 3.94 -1.25 -2.61
CA LEU A 76 2.57 -1.70 -2.87
C LEU A 76 1.95 -2.07 -1.53
N VAL A 77 0.74 -1.58 -1.29
CA VAL A 77 0.05 -1.74 0.00
C VAL A 77 -1.31 -2.39 -0.23
N ILE A 78 -1.60 -3.43 0.54
CA ILE A 78 -2.93 -4.03 0.61
C ILE A 78 -3.62 -3.46 1.85
N HIS A 79 -4.74 -2.77 1.66
CA HIS A 79 -5.37 -1.97 2.70
C HIS A 79 -6.89 -2.10 2.70
N THR A 80 -7.51 -1.63 3.77
CA THR A 80 -8.97 -1.49 3.88
C THR A 80 -9.45 -0.24 3.14
N GLY A 81 -10.72 0.12 3.31
CA GLY A 81 -11.24 1.39 2.82
C GLY A 81 -10.44 2.58 3.35
N ILE A 82 -10.35 3.63 2.58
CA ILE A 82 -9.63 4.85 2.92
C ILE A 82 -10.62 5.86 3.50
N ALA A 83 -10.41 6.26 4.76
CA ALA A 83 -11.18 7.32 5.38
C ALA A 83 -10.71 8.67 4.84
N GLU A 84 -11.63 9.45 4.29
CA GLU A 84 -11.32 10.76 3.72
C GLU A 84 -11.08 11.79 4.82
N SER A 85 -9.85 12.24 4.89
CA SER A 85 -9.39 13.30 5.78
C SER A 85 -8.04 13.78 5.23
N TYR A 86 -7.39 14.73 5.89
CA TYR A 86 -6.04 15.11 5.49
C TYR A 86 -5.13 15.14 6.73
N PRO A 87 -4.17 14.22 6.83
CA PRO A 87 -3.96 13.05 5.96
C PRO A 87 -5.13 12.07 6.02
N ALA A 88 -5.38 11.36 4.92
CA ALA A 88 -6.33 10.26 4.91
C ALA A 88 -5.82 9.11 5.81
N GLN A 89 -6.67 8.15 6.11
CA GLN A 89 -6.31 7.02 6.99
C GLN A 89 -6.81 5.70 6.41
N THR A 90 -6.01 4.64 6.59
CA THR A 90 -6.40 3.30 6.16
C THR A 90 -5.76 2.25 7.05
N GLY A 91 -6.42 1.10 7.17
CA GLY A 91 -5.84 -0.08 7.82
C GLY A 91 -5.04 -0.89 6.80
N VAL A 92 -3.89 -1.41 7.18
CA VAL A 92 -2.95 -2.08 6.28
C VAL A 92 -2.71 -3.51 6.73
N TYR A 93 -2.77 -4.45 5.78
CA TYR A 93 -2.54 -5.88 6.00
C TYR A 93 -1.24 -6.38 5.40
N ALA A 94 -0.73 -5.74 4.36
CA ALA A 94 0.53 -6.14 3.72
C ALA A 94 1.19 -4.96 3.05
N VAL A 95 2.51 -4.96 3.06
CA VAL A 95 3.34 -3.96 2.38
C VAL A 95 4.45 -4.70 1.64
N LEU A 96 4.62 -4.39 0.35
CA LEU A 96 5.66 -4.98 -0.48
C LEU A 96 6.50 -3.86 -1.08
N LYS A 97 7.81 -3.91 -0.86
CA LYS A 97 8.74 -2.97 -1.48
C LYS A 97 8.93 -3.31 -2.95
N ILE A 98 8.68 -2.34 -3.82
CA ILE A 98 8.86 -2.48 -5.27
C ILE A 98 10.25 -2.04 -5.67
N SER A 99 10.70 -0.88 -5.17
CA SER A 99 12.02 -0.34 -5.48
C SER A 99 12.48 0.63 -4.39
N ASN A 100 13.79 0.86 -4.35
CA ASN A 100 14.37 1.85 -3.45
C ASN A 100 14.06 3.26 -3.93
N GLY A 101 13.98 4.20 -2.99
CA GLY A 101 13.83 5.61 -3.29
C GLY A 101 14.42 6.48 -2.20
N THR A 102 14.25 7.77 -2.33
CA THR A 102 14.69 8.76 -1.35
C THR A 102 13.56 9.77 -1.08
N ILE A 103 13.76 10.64 -0.11
CA ILE A 103 12.79 11.69 0.20
C ILE A 103 12.53 12.60 -1.02
N ASN A 104 13.48 12.68 -1.95
CA ASN A 104 13.31 13.47 -3.18
C ASN A 104 12.25 12.88 -4.14
N ASP A 105 11.89 11.61 -3.94
CA ASP A 105 10.82 10.96 -4.70
C ASP A 105 9.41 11.30 -4.19
N ILE A 106 9.32 12.02 -3.08
CA ILE A 106 8.05 12.48 -2.52
C ILE A 106 7.81 13.91 -2.99
N PRO A 107 6.59 14.24 -3.49
CA PRO A 107 6.30 15.61 -3.95
C PRO A 107 6.54 16.65 -2.86
N GLN A 108 7.26 17.70 -3.18
CA GLN A 108 7.59 18.77 -2.25
C GLN A 108 6.34 19.42 -1.66
N LYS A 109 5.29 19.54 -2.46
CA LYS A 109 3.99 20.07 -2.01
C LYS A 109 3.43 19.28 -0.83
N VAL A 110 3.51 17.95 -0.88
CA VAL A 110 3.05 17.07 0.20
C VAL A 110 3.90 17.27 1.45
N LEU A 111 5.22 17.29 1.29
CA LEU A 111 6.14 17.53 2.41
C LEU A 111 5.86 18.87 3.08
N ASN A 112 5.66 19.92 2.31
CA ASN A 112 5.37 21.27 2.83
C ASN A 112 4.06 21.29 3.62
N GLU A 113 3.03 20.63 3.14
CA GLU A 113 1.74 20.57 3.83
C GLU A 113 1.83 19.77 5.13
N LEU A 114 2.56 18.66 5.13
CA LEU A 114 2.78 17.85 6.33
C LEU A 114 3.61 18.60 7.37
N ILE A 115 4.57 19.40 6.94
CA ILE A 115 5.33 20.30 7.85
C ILE A 115 4.38 21.29 8.52
N LYS A 116 3.49 21.93 7.76
CA LYS A 116 2.51 22.89 8.29
C LYS A 116 1.57 22.26 9.32
N LEU A 117 1.23 20.99 9.10
CA LEU A 117 0.34 20.25 10.01
C LEU A 117 1.07 19.64 11.21
N GLY A 118 2.39 19.73 11.25
CA GLY A 118 3.18 19.21 12.37
C GLY A 118 3.51 17.73 12.29
N TRP A 119 3.25 17.06 11.16
CA TRP A 119 3.56 15.64 10.99
C TRP A 119 5.04 15.38 10.82
N ILE A 120 5.76 16.30 10.16
CA ILE A 120 7.21 16.20 9.98
C ILE A 120 7.85 17.52 10.39
N GLU A 121 9.11 17.44 10.82
CA GLU A 121 9.87 18.62 11.23
C GLU A 121 10.68 19.18 10.07
N LEU A 122 10.84 20.51 10.06
CA LEU A 122 11.76 21.16 9.15
C LEU A 122 13.18 20.71 9.48
N GLN A 123 13.84 20.12 8.50
CA GLN A 123 15.27 19.86 8.58
C GLN A 123 16.02 21.07 8.03
N GLU A 124 16.72 21.73 8.91
CA GLU A 124 17.62 22.81 8.51
C GLU A 124 18.95 22.27 8.00
#